data_5b7e71a1bc6d787e6fec888d06a8bc66
#
_entry.id   5b7e71a1bc6d787e6fec888d06a8bc66
#
_cell.length_a   1.000
_cell.length_b   1.000
_cell.length_c   1.000
_cell.angle_alpha   90.00
_cell.angle_beta   90.00
_cell.angle_gamma   90.00
#
_symmetry.space_group_name_H-M   'P 1'
#
loop_
_entity.id
_entity.type
_entity.pdbx_description
1 polymer ?
#
loop_
_entity_poly.entity_id
_entity_poly.type
_entity_poly.pdbx_seq_one_letter_code
_entity_poly.pdbx_strand_id
1 'polypeptide(L)'
;YYGAEDAERVIIAMGSVTEAAREAIDYLVANGEKVGMVAVHLYRPFSAKHFLAAVPKTAKSIAVLDRTKEPGANGEPLYLDVKDCFYGTENAPVIVGGRYGLGSKDTTPAQIISVFENLAMPMPKNHFTIGIVDDVTFTSLPQKEEIALGGEGMFEAKFYGLGADGTVGANKNSVKIIGDNTDKHCQAYFSYDSKKSGGFTCSHLRFGDTPIRSTYLVNTPNFVACHVQAYLHMYDVTRGLRKNGSFLLNTIWEGEELAKNLPNRVKKYFAQNNISVYYINATQIAQEIGLGNRTNTILQSAFFRITNVIPVEQAVEQMKKFIVKSYGKKGEDIVNKNYAAVDRGGEYKQLTVDPSWANLADDAKATNNDPAFINEVVRPINAQDGDLLPVSAFKGIEDGTWYQGTSKYEKRGVAAFVPEWNAENCIQCNKCAYVCPHASI
;
A
#
# COMPACT_ATOMS: atom_id res chain seq x y z
N TYR A 1 18.11 16.06 -17.39
CA TYR A 1 17.87 14.83 -18.15
C TYR A 1 18.30 13.60 -17.38
N TYR A 2 17.57 12.48 -17.55
CA TYR A 2 17.88 11.17 -16.98
C TYR A 2 17.50 10.05 -17.96
N GLY A 3 18.36 9.05 -18.15
CA GLY A 3 18.11 7.88 -19.01
C GLY A 3 19.18 7.67 -20.08
N ALA A 4 18.85 6.93 -21.14
CA ALA A 4 19.75 6.64 -22.24
C ALA A 4 20.16 7.91 -23.02
N GLU A 5 21.43 8.08 -23.33
CA GLU A 5 21.92 9.27 -24.08
C GLU A 5 21.30 9.39 -25.48
N ASP A 6 20.96 8.26 -26.09
CA ASP A 6 20.31 8.16 -27.39
C ASP A 6 18.81 7.84 -27.29
N ALA A 7 18.14 8.30 -26.23
CA ALA A 7 16.72 8.04 -26.01
C ALA A 7 15.87 8.51 -27.18
N GLU A 8 14.99 7.62 -27.65
CA GLU A 8 14.03 7.88 -28.70
C GLU A 8 12.62 8.20 -28.15
N ARG A 9 12.34 7.73 -26.93
CA ARG A 9 11.08 7.97 -26.20
C ARG A 9 11.38 8.68 -24.90
N VAL A 10 10.77 9.84 -24.68
CA VAL A 10 11.11 10.70 -23.54
C VAL A 10 9.83 11.09 -22.79
N ILE A 11 9.87 11.00 -21.46
CA ILE A 11 8.84 11.56 -20.58
C ILE A 11 9.28 12.95 -20.10
N ILE A 12 8.34 13.89 -20.05
CA ILE A 12 8.52 15.18 -19.39
C ILE A 12 7.59 15.22 -18.18
N ALA A 13 8.15 15.44 -17.00
CA ALA A 13 7.37 15.48 -15.76
C ALA A 13 8.02 16.39 -14.72
N MET A 14 7.28 16.71 -13.67
CA MET A 14 7.79 17.47 -12.52
C MET A 14 7.30 16.87 -11.21
N GLY A 15 8.05 17.13 -10.13
CA GLY A 15 7.72 16.67 -8.79
C GLY A 15 8.07 15.21 -8.53
N SER A 16 7.45 14.61 -7.52
CA SER A 16 7.83 13.29 -6.98
C SER A 16 7.66 12.13 -7.95
N VAL A 17 6.80 12.24 -8.96
CA VAL A 17 6.64 11.22 -10.00
C VAL A 17 7.94 10.95 -10.77
N THR A 18 8.85 11.94 -10.83
CA THR A 18 10.14 11.78 -11.49
C THR A 18 11.01 10.72 -10.83
N GLU A 19 10.85 10.47 -9.53
CA GLU A 19 11.59 9.42 -8.82
C GLU A 19 11.05 8.02 -9.18
N ALA A 20 9.74 7.82 -9.23
CA ALA A 20 9.14 6.58 -9.74
C ALA A 20 9.48 6.35 -11.23
N ALA A 21 9.55 7.43 -12.02
CA ALA A 21 9.96 7.35 -13.42
C ALA A 21 11.44 6.93 -13.59
N ARG A 22 12.34 7.34 -12.68
CA ARG A 22 13.74 6.90 -12.69
C ARG A 22 13.85 5.39 -12.50
N GLU A 23 13.09 4.80 -11.57
CA GLU A 23 13.07 3.35 -11.38
C GLU A 23 12.61 2.60 -12.64
N ALA A 24 11.55 3.10 -13.29
CA ALA A 24 11.07 2.52 -14.54
C ALA A 24 12.09 2.66 -15.68
N ILE A 25 12.77 3.81 -15.79
CA ILE A 25 13.79 4.06 -16.79
C ILE A 25 15.01 3.16 -16.56
N ASP A 26 15.50 3.05 -15.33
CA ASP A 26 16.62 2.17 -15.00
C ASP A 26 16.33 0.72 -15.42
N TYR A 27 15.11 0.24 -15.13
CA TYR A 27 14.66 -1.08 -15.55
C TYR A 27 14.61 -1.22 -17.08
N LEU A 28 14.01 -0.27 -17.79
CA LEU A 28 13.88 -0.33 -19.25
C LEU A 28 15.21 -0.21 -19.96
N VAL A 29 16.10 0.69 -19.51
CA VAL A 29 17.45 0.86 -20.08
C VAL A 29 18.29 -0.39 -19.85
N ALA A 30 18.21 -1.02 -18.66
CA ALA A 30 18.87 -2.30 -18.40
C ALA A 30 18.37 -3.43 -19.32
N ASN A 31 17.14 -3.32 -19.85
CA ASN A 31 16.57 -4.23 -20.84
C ASN A 31 16.81 -3.77 -22.30
N GLY A 32 17.67 -2.78 -22.53
CA GLY A 32 18.08 -2.33 -23.87
C GLY A 32 17.16 -1.30 -24.52
N GLU A 33 16.20 -0.74 -23.76
CA GLU A 33 15.26 0.26 -24.27
C GLU A 33 15.88 1.67 -24.29
N LYS A 34 15.62 2.41 -25.37
CA LYS A 34 16.11 3.79 -25.57
C LYS A 34 15.10 4.79 -25.01
N VAL A 35 15.08 4.92 -23.70
CA VAL A 35 14.11 5.74 -22.97
C VAL A 35 14.80 6.71 -22.02
N GLY A 36 14.12 7.82 -21.75
CA GLY A 36 14.61 8.81 -20.80
C GLY A 36 13.55 9.79 -20.35
N MET A 37 13.94 10.71 -19.50
CA MET A 37 13.06 11.72 -18.94
C MET A 37 13.77 13.07 -18.79
N VAL A 38 13.04 14.16 -19.01
CA VAL A 38 13.40 15.49 -18.54
C VAL A 38 12.57 15.82 -17.30
N ALA A 39 13.23 16.01 -16.16
CA ALA A 39 12.60 16.45 -14.92
C ALA A 39 12.59 17.98 -14.85
N VAL A 40 11.41 18.58 -14.87
CA VAL A 40 11.25 20.04 -14.78
C VAL A 40 11.25 20.44 -13.30
N HIS A 41 12.30 21.17 -12.86
CA HIS A 41 12.41 21.68 -11.48
C HIS A 41 11.92 23.11 -11.36
N LEU A 42 12.24 23.98 -12.33
CA LEU A 42 11.75 25.35 -12.39
C LEU A 42 10.66 25.49 -13.46
N TYR A 43 9.41 25.44 -13.03
CA TYR A 43 8.27 25.51 -13.93
C TYR A 43 7.95 26.96 -14.38
N ARG A 44 8.10 27.94 -13.50
CA ARG A 44 7.87 29.35 -13.82
C ARG A 44 9.02 30.25 -13.32
N PRO A 45 9.64 31.07 -14.18
CA PRO A 45 9.35 31.21 -15.62
C PRO A 45 9.79 29.97 -16.42
N PHE A 46 8.98 29.50 -17.37
CA PHE A 46 9.34 28.38 -18.24
C PHE A 46 10.36 28.83 -19.28
N SER A 47 11.53 28.19 -19.29
CA SER A 47 12.61 28.55 -20.20
C SER A 47 12.72 27.55 -21.36
N ALA A 48 12.14 27.88 -22.52
CA ALA A 48 12.23 27.07 -23.72
C ALA A 48 13.69 26.74 -24.10
N LYS A 49 14.62 27.69 -23.95
CA LYS A 49 16.04 27.52 -24.25
C LYS A 49 16.65 26.37 -23.41
N HIS A 50 16.43 26.37 -22.11
CA HIS A 50 16.99 25.36 -21.22
C HIS A 50 16.27 24.01 -21.36
N PHE A 51 14.97 24.05 -21.55
CA PHE A 51 14.16 22.85 -21.79
C PHE A 51 14.61 22.13 -23.08
N LEU A 52 14.66 22.81 -24.20
CA LEU A 52 15.08 22.22 -25.48
C LEU A 52 16.53 21.72 -25.45
N ALA A 53 17.41 22.39 -24.69
CA ALA A 53 18.77 21.93 -24.51
C ALA A 53 18.87 20.62 -23.71
N ALA A 54 17.88 20.33 -22.86
CA ALA A 54 17.83 19.10 -22.05
C ALA A 54 17.19 17.92 -22.80
N VAL A 55 16.40 18.16 -23.84
CA VAL A 55 15.75 17.09 -24.62
C VAL A 55 16.78 16.45 -25.58
N PRO A 56 16.95 15.11 -25.56
CA PRO A 56 17.83 14.42 -26.51
C PRO A 56 17.41 14.69 -27.96
N LYS A 57 18.36 14.97 -28.83
CA LYS A 57 18.10 15.20 -30.25
C LYS A 57 17.59 13.95 -30.98
N THR A 58 17.76 12.79 -30.37
CA THR A 58 17.28 11.49 -30.85
C THR A 58 15.80 11.24 -30.52
N ALA A 59 15.17 12.10 -29.71
CA ALA A 59 13.78 11.92 -29.27
C ALA A 59 12.83 11.95 -30.48
N LYS A 60 12.09 10.88 -30.68
CA LYS A 60 11.07 10.71 -31.73
C LYS A 60 9.67 10.92 -31.17
N SER A 61 9.44 10.57 -29.90
CA SER A 61 8.15 10.72 -29.23
C SER A 61 8.35 11.17 -27.78
N ILE A 62 7.45 12.06 -27.34
CA ILE A 62 7.46 12.67 -26.02
C ILE A 62 6.09 12.54 -25.37
N ALA A 63 6.03 12.04 -24.14
CA ALA A 63 4.85 12.10 -23.28
C ALA A 63 5.06 13.15 -22.20
N VAL A 64 4.15 14.09 -22.08
CA VAL A 64 4.17 15.09 -21.01
C VAL A 64 3.15 14.71 -19.97
N LEU A 65 3.60 14.54 -18.72
CA LEU A 65 2.76 14.10 -17.62
C LEU A 65 2.39 15.27 -16.69
N ASP A 66 1.10 15.52 -16.56
CA ASP A 66 0.52 16.50 -15.65
C ASP A 66 -0.32 15.82 -14.56
N ARG A 67 -0.18 16.27 -13.30
CA ARG A 67 -1.00 15.78 -12.17
C ARG A 67 -2.28 16.60 -12.03
N THR A 68 -2.90 16.93 -13.13
CA THR A 68 -4.15 17.68 -13.20
C THR A 68 -4.95 17.27 -14.41
N LYS A 69 -6.22 17.64 -14.43
CA LYS A 69 -7.08 17.63 -15.59
C LYS A 69 -7.64 19.03 -15.76
N GLU A 70 -7.50 19.59 -16.96
CA GLU A 70 -7.98 20.94 -17.32
C GLU A 70 -9.23 20.83 -18.20
N PRO A 71 -10.44 20.72 -17.62
CA PRO A 71 -11.67 20.63 -18.40
C PRO A 71 -11.88 21.89 -19.27
N GLY A 72 -12.15 21.70 -20.56
CA GLY A 72 -12.36 22.79 -21.51
C GLY A 72 -11.10 23.43 -22.08
N ALA A 73 -9.89 23.03 -21.63
CA ALA A 73 -8.63 23.43 -22.24
C ALA A 73 -8.20 22.46 -23.35
N ASN A 74 -7.29 22.90 -24.21
CA ASN A 74 -6.71 22.09 -25.29
C ASN A 74 -5.66 21.08 -24.75
N GLY A 75 -5.42 21.06 -23.46
CA GLY A 75 -4.48 20.19 -22.76
C GLY A 75 -4.10 20.76 -21.40
N GLU A 76 -3.33 19.98 -20.66
CA GLU A 76 -2.84 20.31 -19.33
C GLU A 76 -1.66 21.31 -19.42
N PRO A 77 -1.35 22.04 -18.34
CA PRO A 77 -0.44 23.19 -18.39
C PRO A 77 0.97 22.86 -18.88
N LEU A 78 1.63 21.81 -18.34
CA LEU A 78 2.99 21.48 -18.77
C LEU A 78 3.01 20.96 -20.21
N TYR A 79 1.99 20.17 -20.59
CA TYR A 79 1.84 19.68 -21.96
C TYR A 79 1.76 20.83 -22.97
N LEU A 80 0.99 21.89 -22.68
CA LEU A 80 0.85 23.04 -23.55
C LEU A 80 2.17 23.83 -23.67
N ASP A 81 2.88 24.07 -22.56
CA ASP A 81 4.18 24.73 -22.57
C ASP A 81 5.23 23.96 -23.38
N VAL A 82 5.29 22.65 -23.20
CA VAL A 82 6.22 21.78 -23.95
C VAL A 82 5.88 21.79 -25.43
N LYS A 83 4.60 21.67 -25.78
CA LYS A 83 4.14 21.68 -27.17
C LYS A 83 4.48 23.00 -27.86
N ASP A 84 4.31 24.11 -27.17
CA ASP A 84 4.63 25.45 -27.69
C ASP A 84 6.14 25.58 -27.99
N CYS A 85 7.01 24.99 -27.18
CA CYS A 85 8.45 25.00 -27.43
C CYS A 85 8.87 24.35 -28.77
N PHE A 86 8.08 23.41 -29.28
CA PHE A 86 8.33 22.73 -30.55
C PHE A 86 7.52 23.31 -31.71
N TYR A 87 6.70 24.37 -31.48
CA TYR A 87 5.93 25.00 -32.54
C TYR A 87 6.85 25.61 -33.59
N GLY A 88 6.64 25.24 -34.84
CA GLY A 88 7.43 25.75 -35.96
C GLY A 88 8.85 25.14 -36.11
N THR A 89 9.21 24.16 -35.30
CA THR A 89 10.48 23.43 -35.49
C THR A 89 10.34 22.36 -36.57
N GLU A 90 11.34 22.24 -37.42
CA GLU A 90 11.43 21.13 -38.38
C GLU A 90 11.72 19.83 -37.63
N ASN A 91 11.10 18.72 -38.04
CA ASN A 91 11.27 17.39 -37.45
C ASN A 91 10.95 17.33 -35.95
N ALA A 92 9.93 18.09 -35.52
CA ALA A 92 9.46 17.98 -34.12
C ALA A 92 9.05 16.54 -33.76
N PRO A 93 9.36 16.06 -32.57
CA PRO A 93 8.89 14.77 -32.11
C PRO A 93 7.35 14.74 -32.00
N VAL A 94 6.79 13.52 -32.02
CA VAL A 94 5.36 13.34 -31.67
C VAL A 94 5.18 13.65 -30.20
N ILE A 95 4.31 14.60 -29.85
CA ILE A 95 4.10 15.04 -28.47
C ILE A 95 2.68 14.68 -28.02
N VAL A 96 2.55 13.90 -26.96
CA VAL A 96 1.27 13.52 -26.35
C VAL A 96 1.22 13.94 -24.88
N GLY A 97 0.03 14.33 -24.43
CA GLY A 97 -0.25 14.66 -23.02
C GLY A 97 -0.80 13.46 -22.27
N GLY A 98 -0.43 13.33 -21.02
CA GLY A 98 -0.91 12.30 -20.11
C GLY A 98 -1.20 12.84 -18.71
N ARG A 99 -2.16 12.24 -18.05
CA ARG A 99 -2.59 12.58 -16.68
C ARG A 99 -2.24 11.47 -15.72
N TYR A 100 -1.75 11.83 -14.55
CA TYR A 100 -1.40 10.88 -13.49
C TYR A 100 -1.85 11.37 -12.12
N GLY A 101 -1.91 10.49 -11.14
CA GLY A 101 -2.12 10.82 -9.74
C GLY A 101 -3.45 11.54 -9.44
N LEU A 102 -4.42 11.48 -10.34
CA LEU A 102 -5.76 12.04 -10.12
C LEU A 102 -6.44 11.32 -8.96
N GLY A 103 -7.17 12.07 -8.14
CA GLY A 103 -7.79 11.51 -6.94
C GLY A 103 -6.78 11.05 -5.88
N SER A 104 -5.57 11.62 -5.89
CA SER A 104 -4.45 11.25 -5.00
C SER A 104 -4.00 9.78 -5.11
N LYS A 105 -4.28 9.13 -6.25
CA LYS A 105 -3.78 7.79 -6.53
C LYS A 105 -2.26 7.78 -6.67
N ASP A 106 -1.63 6.72 -6.21
CA ASP A 106 -0.21 6.47 -6.43
C ASP A 106 0.12 6.33 -7.91
N THR A 107 1.35 6.69 -8.26
CA THR A 107 1.91 6.46 -9.59
C THR A 107 3.09 5.52 -9.45
N THR A 108 2.98 4.32 -10.02
CA THR A 108 3.96 3.25 -9.90
C THR A 108 4.86 3.15 -11.14
N PRO A 109 6.04 2.53 -11.03
CA PRO A 109 6.87 2.25 -12.21
C PRO A 109 6.14 1.46 -13.30
N ALA A 110 5.26 0.53 -12.95
CA ALA A 110 4.47 -0.23 -13.92
C ALA A 110 3.57 0.69 -14.78
N GLN A 111 2.98 1.71 -14.16
CA GLN A 111 2.21 2.72 -14.89
C GLN A 111 3.10 3.59 -15.80
N ILE A 112 4.30 3.93 -15.36
CA ILE A 112 5.28 4.67 -16.19
C ILE A 112 5.74 3.82 -17.39
N ILE A 113 5.94 2.54 -17.22
CA ILE A 113 6.25 1.62 -18.31
C ILE A 113 5.13 1.62 -19.36
N SER A 114 3.85 1.64 -18.94
CA SER A 114 2.72 1.78 -19.87
C SER A 114 2.79 3.07 -20.69
N VAL A 115 3.32 4.16 -20.15
CA VAL A 115 3.53 5.41 -20.90
C VAL A 115 4.59 5.22 -21.99
N PHE A 116 5.72 4.58 -21.68
CA PHE A 116 6.76 4.29 -22.67
C PHE A 116 6.29 3.34 -23.76
N GLU A 117 5.44 2.37 -23.43
CA GLU A 117 4.81 1.49 -24.42
C GLU A 117 3.83 2.24 -25.32
N ASN A 118 3.04 3.16 -24.76
CA ASN A 118 2.20 4.04 -25.55
C ASN A 118 3.04 4.86 -26.56
N LEU A 119 4.18 5.39 -26.13
CA LEU A 119 5.11 6.11 -27.00
C LEU A 119 5.74 5.26 -28.11
N ALA A 120 5.78 3.92 -27.94
CA ALA A 120 6.26 2.99 -28.95
C ALA A 120 5.22 2.67 -30.04
N MET A 121 3.95 3.05 -29.83
CA MET A 121 2.90 2.81 -30.80
C MET A 121 3.05 3.73 -32.03
N PRO A 122 2.69 3.26 -33.23
CA PRO A 122 2.70 4.12 -34.44
C PRO A 122 1.86 5.40 -34.30
N MET A 123 0.76 5.32 -33.54
CA MET A 123 -0.09 6.46 -33.15
C MET A 123 -0.30 6.42 -31.64
N PRO A 124 0.56 7.08 -30.86
CA PRO A 124 0.42 7.12 -29.41
C PRO A 124 -0.89 7.79 -29.02
N LYS A 125 -1.58 7.21 -28.03
CA LYS A 125 -2.77 7.82 -27.45
C LYS A 125 -2.40 9.17 -26.82
N ASN A 126 -3.12 10.23 -27.22
CA ASN A 126 -2.98 11.56 -26.62
C ASN A 126 -4.08 11.80 -25.58
N HIS A 127 -3.85 12.70 -24.63
CA HIS A 127 -4.75 12.98 -23.50
C HIS A 127 -5.12 11.71 -22.71
N PHE A 128 -4.15 10.80 -22.59
CA PHE A 128 -4.34 9.57 -21.85
C PHE A 128 -4.32 9.82 -20.33
N THR A 129 -4.78 8.82 -19.58
CA THR A 129 -4.69 8.77 -18.12
C THR A 129 -4.03 7.45 -17.69
N ILE A 130 -3.24 7.48 -16.64
CA ILE A 130 -2.72 6.29 -15.96
C ILE A 130 -3.28 6.18 -14.54
N GLY A 131 -3.39 4.94 -14.01
CA GLY A 131 -3.88 4.68 -12.66
C GLY A 131 -5.40 4.72 -12.49
N ILE A 132 -6.16 4.85 -13.57
CA ILE A 132 -7.64 4.86 -13.55
C ILE A 132 -8.17 3.80 -14.51
N VAL A 133 -9.21 3.09 -14.10
CA VAL A 133 -9.97 2.17 -14.95
C VAL A 133 -11.09 2.96 -15.64
N ASP A 134 -10.80 3.50 -16.83
CA ASP A 134 -11.76 4.33 -17.58
C ASP A 134 -12.49 3.49 -18.65
N ASP A 135 -13.67 3.07 -18.31
CA ASP A 135 -14.61 2.32 -19.18
C ASP A 135 -15.71 3.20 -19.78
N VAL A 136 -15.58 4.53 -19.66
CA VAL A 136 -16.53 5.52 -20.18
C VAL A 136 -15.97 6.25 -21.38
N THR A 137 -14.77 6.86 -21.26
CA THR A 137 -14.12 7.59 -22.34
C THR A 137 -12.94 6.84 -22.96
N PHE A 138 -12.52 5.73 -22.35
CA PHE A 138 -11.45 4.86 -22.83
C PHE A 138 -10.12 5.57 -23.05
N THR A 139 -9.85 6.61 -22.26
CA THR A 139 -8.59 7.38 -22.36
C THR A 139 -7.47 6.77 -21.56
N SER A 140 -7.74 5.87 -20.61
CA SER A 140 -6.70 5.23 -19.81
C SER A 140 -5.80 4.31 -20.63
N LEU A 141 -4.53 4.27 -20.23
CA LEU A 141 -3.61 3.24 -20.70
C LEU A 141 -3.86 1.92 -19.93
N PRO A 142 -3.53 0.77 -20.53
CA PRO A 142 -3.67 -0.52 -19.86
C PRO A 142 -2.93 -0.55 -18.53
N GLN A 143 -3.58 -1.08 -17.50
CA GLN A 143 -2.92 -1.37 -16.23
C GLN A 143 -2.03 -2.60 -16.38
N LYS A 144 -0.87 -2.56 -15.74
CA LYS A 144 0.11 -3.64 -15.71
C LYS A 144 0.24 -4.20 -14.31
N GLU A 145 0.70 -5.45 -14.26
CA GLU A 145 1.14 -6.03 -13.00
C GLU A 145 2.33 -5.25 -12.44
N GLU A 146 2.33 -5.07 -11.12
CA GLU A 146 3.40 -4.38 -10.44
C GLU A 146 4.70 -5.19 -10.52
N ILE A 147 5.79 -4.49 -10.74
CA ILE A 147 7.11 -5.09 -10.87
C ILE A 147 7.92 -4.74 -9.62
N ALA A 148 8.59 -5.73 -9.08
CA ALA A 148 9.53 -5.52 -7.99
C ALA A 148 10.77 -4.79 -8.51
N LEU A 149 10.73 -3.48 -8.48
CA LEU A 149 11.84 -2.60 -8.83
C LEU A 149 12.37 -2.01 -7.52
N GLY A 150 13.59 -2.25 -7.24
CA GLY A 150 14.29 -1.68 -6.10
C GLY A 150 15.76 -1.93 -6.32
N GLY A 151 16.61 -1.06 -5.77
CA GLY A 151 18.04 -1.27 -5.80
C GLY A 151 18.44 -2.59 -5.15
N GLU A 152 19.69 -2.97 -5.32
CA GLU A 152 20.26 -4.17 -4.70
C GLU A 152 20.03 -4.15 -3.19
N GLY A 153 19.64 -5.29 -2.61
CA GLY A 153 19.37 -5.43 -1.18
C GLY A 153 18.06 -4.79 -0.70
N MET A 154 17.18 -4.35 -1.60
CA MET A 154 15.88 -3.79 -1.20
C MET A 154 14.98 -4.83 -0.56
N PHE A 155 14.57 -4.57 0.67
CA PHE A 155 13.59 -5.33 1.42
C PHE A 155 12.35 -4.47 1.67
N GLU A 156 11.19 -4.98 1.29
CA GLU A 156 9.90 -4.30 1.43
C GLU A 156 8.96 -5.07 2.35
N ALA A 157 8.30 -4.37 3.25
CA ALA A 157 7.38 -4.98 4.22
C ALA A 157 6.08 -4.20 4.36
N LYS A 158 4.97 -4.93 4.59
CA LYS A 158 3.66 -4.37 4.91
C LYS A 158 3.17 -4.92 6.24
N PHE A 159 2.56 -4.07 7.06
CA PHE A 159 2.00 -4.47 8.34
C PHE A 159 0.56 -3.95 8.44
N TYR A 160 -0.37 -4.88 8.48
CA TYR A 160 -1.79 -4.61 8.67
C TYR A 160 -2.14 -4.61 10.14
N GLY A 161 -2.63 -3.50 10.65
CA GLY A 161 -2.99 -3.30 12.05
C GLY A 161 -4.30 -2.57 12.25
N LEU A 162 -4.72 -2.54 13.50
CA LEU A 162 -5.91 -1.80 13.92
C LEU A 162 -5.52 -0.44 14.51
N GLY A 163 -6.27 0.59 14.22
CA GLY A 163 -6.06 1.92 14.81
C GLY A 163 -6.01 1.84 16.33
N ALA A 164 -4.96 2.41 16.93
CA ALA A 164 -4.64 2.40 18.35
C ALA A 164 -4.11 1.07 18.94
N ASP A 165 -3.81 0.04 18.14
CA ASP A 165 -3.20 -1.22 18.60
C ASP A 165 -1.68 -1.12 18.87
N GLY A 166 -1.05 -0.02 18.48
CA GLY A 166 0.38 0.24 18.64
C GLY A 166 1.26 -0.22 17.46
N THR A 167 0.70 -0.84 16.42
CA THR A 167 1.43 -1.32 15.24
C THR A 167 2.23 -0.20 14.57
N VAL A 168 1.63 0.97 14.34
CA VAL A 168 2.31 2.11 13.73
C VAL A 168 3.50 2.59 14.58
N GLY A 169 3.33 2.64 15.91
CA GLY A 169 4.40 3.02 16.83
C GLY A 169 5.57 2.03 16.81
N ALA A 170 5.28 0.74 16.80
CA ALA A 170 6.28 -0.32 16.70
C ALA A 170 7.05 -0.24 15.36
N ASN A 171 6.35 0.01 14.25
CA ASN A 171 6.98 0.12 12.94
C ASN A 171 7.84 1.39 12.80
N LYS A 172 7.43 2.53 13.35
CA LYS A 172 8.28 3.71 13.48
C LYS A 172 9.57 3.42 14.25
N ASN A 173 9.45 2.63 15.31
CA ASN A 173 10.60 2.17 16.08
C ASN A 173 11.50 1.21 15.28
N SER A 174 10.91 0.27 14.54
CA SER A 174 11.67 -0.67 13.69
C SER A 174 12.52 0.07 12.66
N VAL A 175 11.92 1.04 11.95
CA VAL A 175 12.65 1.87 10.98
C VAL A 175 13.81 2.60 11.64
N LYS A 176 13.59 3.14 12.84
CA LYS A 176 14.63 3.83 13.59
C LYS A 176 15.74 2.89 14.06
N ILE A 177 15.40 1.72 14.56
CA ILE A 177 16.38 0.70 14.97
C ILE A 177 17.26 0.32 13.78
N ILE A 178 16.68 0.06 12.60
CA ILE A 178 17.45 -0.30 11.42
C ILE A 178 18.31 0.87 10.94
N GLY A 179 17.75 2.06 10.81
CA GLY A 179 18.46 3.24 10.31
C GLY A 179 19.57 3.73 11.23
N ASP A 180 19.38 3.67 12.56
CA ASP A 180 20.39 4.12 13.53
C ASP A 180 21.54 3.10 13.73
N ASN A 181 21.35 1.83 13.31
CA ASN A 181 22.31 0.75 13.59
C ASN A 181 22.87 0.05 12.34
N THR A 182 22.54 0.53 11.15
CA THR A 182 23.05 0.02 9.88
C THR A 182 23.27 1.17 8.90
N ASP A 183 23.99 0.90 7.82
CA ASP A 183 24.17 1.85 6.70
C ASP A 183 22.99 1.80 5.71
N LYS A 184 21.88 1.08 6.05
CA LYS A 184 20.73 0.96 5.16
C LYS A 184 19.96 2.27 5.04
N HIS A 185 19.56 2.57 3.83
CA HIS A 185 18.53 3.58 3.57
C HIS A 185 17.17 3.04 4.03
N CYS A 186 16.39 3.88 4.71
CA CYS A 186 15.13 3.50 5.31
C CYS A 186 14.01 4.44 4.85
N GLN A 187 12.87 3.89 4.50
CA GLN A 187 11.66 4.64 4.19
C GLN A 187 10.46 4.01 4.89
N ALA A 188 9.55 4.84 5.40
CA ALA A 188 8.30 4.39 5.96
C ALA A 188 7.15 5.32 5.56
N TYR A 189 6.01 4.72 5.25
CA TYR A 189 4.74 5.41 5.08
C TYR A 189 3.64 4.68 5.83
N PHE A 190 2.71 5.42 6.41
CA PHE A 190 1.62 4.87 7.22
C PHE A 190 0.28 5.31 6.64
N SER A 191 -0.46 4.34 6.09
CA SER A 191 -1.81 4.55 5.59
C SER A 191 -2.82 4.36 6.71
N TYR A 192 -3.81 5.22 6.76
CA TYR A 192 -4.87 5.19 7.75
C TYR A 192 -6.24 5.23 7.06
N ASP A 193 -7.19 4.53 7.63
CA ASP A 193 -8.60 4.74 7.38
C ASP A 193 -9.04 6.10 7.97
N SER A 194 -10.09 6.68 7.44
CA SER A 194 -10.70 7.92 7.97
C SER A 194 -11.32 7.77 9.36
N LYS A 195 -11.48 6.55 9.85
CA LYS A 195 -12.05 6.22 11.17
C LYS A 195 -11.00 6.39 12.27
N LYS A 196 -11.34 7.10 13.35
CA LYS A 196 -10.37 7.42 14.41
C LYS A 196 -9.97 6.22 15.25
N SER A 197 -10.92 5.36 15.63
CA SER A 197 -10.69 4.22 16.51
C SER A 197 -11.14 2.95 15.84
N GLY A 198 -10.32 1.89 15.95
CA GLY A 198 -10.61 0.61 15.31
C GLY A 198 -10.63 0.67 13.78
N GLY A 199 -10.06 1.71 13.17
CA GLY A 199 -9.90 1.81 11.74
C GLY A 199 -8.73 0.97 11.23
N PHE A 200 -8.74 0.69 9.94
CA PHE A 200 -7.65 0.02 9.24
C PHE A 200 -6.37 0.86 9.27
N THR A 201 -5.24 0.23 9.51
CA THR A 201 -3.92 0.83 9.29
C THR A 201 -3.04 -0.11 8.48
N CYS A 202 -2.24 0.45 7.60
CA CYS A 202 -1.21 -0.30 6.89
C CYS A 202 0.11 0.49 6.94
N SER A 203 1.15 -0.13 7.50
CA SER A 203 2.51 0.43 7.48
C SER A 203 3.27 -0.16 6.30
N HIS A 204 3.92 0.69 5.53
CA HIS A 204 4.74 0.35 4.37
C HIS A 204 6.19 0.71 4.69
N LEU A 205 7.07 -0.28 4.76
CA LEU A 205 8.48 -0.09 5.10
C LEU A 205 9.38 -0.56 3.96
N ARG A 206 10.43 0.21 3.68
CA ARG A 206 11.50 -0.17 2.75
C ARG A 206 12.85 0.02 3.42
N PHE A 207 13.73 -0.95 3.19
CA PHE A 207 15.12 -0.93 3.64
C PHE A 207 16.00 -1.38 2.47
N GLY A 208 17.05 -0.64 2.16
CA GLY A 208 17.91 -0.96 1.02
C GLY A 208 19.34 -0.49 1.21
N ASP A 209 20.26 -1.07 0.45
CA ASP A 209 21.68 -0.70 0.47
C ASP A 209 21.96 0.51 -0.44
N THR A 210 20.97 0.90 -1.24
CA THR A 210 21.01 2.07 -2.12
C THR A 210 19.90 3.06 -1.78
N PRO A 211 20.02 4.35 -2.16
CA PRO A 211 18.98 5.35 -1.92
C PRO A 211 17.62 4.92 -2.48
N ILE A 212 16.58 5.05 -1.66
CA ILE A 212 15.21 4.66 -1.99
C ILE A 212 14.54 5.80 -2.78
N ARG A 213 14.13 5.52 -4.01
CA ARG A 213 13.45 6.47 -4.90
C ARG A 213 11.95 6.25 -4.98
N SER A 214 11.46 5.15 -4.42
CA SER A 214 10.05 4.74 -4.49
C SER A 214 9.15 5.74 -3.76
N THR A 215 8.42 6.57 -4.50
CA THR A 215 7.48 7.58 -3.99
C THR A 215 6.04 7.06 -3.93
N TYR A 216 5.85 5.76 -4.01
CA TYR A 216 4.58 5.03 -3.98
C TYR A 216 4.56 4.02 -2.83
N LEU A 217 3.38 3.57 -2.45
CA LEU A 217 3.21 2.56 -1.39
C LEU A 217 3.87 1.23 -1.78
N VAL A 218 4.26 0.43 -0.78
CA VAL A 218 4.78 -0.92 -1.04
C VAL A 218 3.66 -1.75 -1.67
N ASN A 219 3.89 -2.22 -2.89
CA ASN A 219 2.97 -3.04 -3.67
C ASN A 219 3.50 -4.45 -3.96
N THR A 220 4.81 -4.66 -3.80
CA THR A 220 5.46 -5.98 -3.97
C THR A 220 6.30 -6.37 -2.74
N PRO A 221 5.69 -6.55 -1.55
CA PRO A 221 6.44 -6.80 -0.32
C PRO A 221 7.15 -8.17 -0.32
N ASN A 222 8.30 -8.24 0.35
CA ASN A 222 8.96 -9.49 0.72
C ASN A 222 8.32 -10.13 1.96
N PHE A 223 7.76 -9.26 2.82
CA PHE A 223 7.17 -9.66 4.10
C PHE A 223 5.84 -8.94 4.32
N VAL A 224 4.85 -9.69 4.79
CA VAL A 224 3.57 -9.16 5.24
C VAL A 224 3.28 -9.65 6.65
N ALA A 225 2.91 -8.73 7.56
CA ALA A 225 2.36 -9.08 8.85
C ALA A 225 0.89 -8.66 8.95
N CYS A 226 0.03 -9.58 9.35
CA CYS A 226 -1.37 -9.32 9.64
C CYS A 226 -1.60 -9.45 11.15
N HIS A 227 -1.77 -8.32 11.82
CA HIS A 227 -1.92 -8.28 13.28
C HIS A 227 -3.36 -8.55 13.74
N VAL A 228 -4.31 -8.52 12.81
CA VAL A 228 -5.75 -8.68 13.08
C VAL A 228 -6.29 -9.85 12.28
N GLN A 229 -6.60 -10.94 12.96
CA GLN A 229 -7.10 -12.19 12.34
C GLN A 229 -8.30 -11.97 11.40
N ALA A 230 -9.25 -11.09 11.79
CA ALA A 230 -10.44 -10.79 10.99
C ALA A 230 -10.10 -10.20 9.61
N TYR A 231 -8.94 -9.56 9.44
CA TYR A 231 -8.53 -8.95 8.17
C TYR A 231 -8.31 -9.96 7.05
N LEU A 232 -8.08 -11.23 7.37
CA LEU A 232 -8.05 -12.31 6.38
C LEU A 232 -9.34 -12.41 5.54
N HIS A 233 -10.48 -12.01 6.12
CA HIS A 233 -11.80 -12.05 5.48
C HIS A 233 -12.24 -10.67 4.94
N MET A 234 -11.65 -9.58 5.45
CA MET A 234 -12.08 -8.22 5.13
C MET A 234 -11.26 -7.58 4.01
N TYR A 235 -9.97 -7.90 3.94
CA TYR A 235 -9.00 -7.29 3.02
C TYR A 235 -8.20 -8.34 2.27
N ASP A 236 -7.67 -7.97 1.12
CA ASP A 236 -6.67 -8.79 0.43
C ASP A 236 -5.27 -8.53 1.01
N VAL A 237 -5.02 -9.14 2.17
CA VAL A 237 -3.74 -8.98 2.90
C VAL A 237 -2.55 -9.68 2.22
N THR A 238 -2.80 -10.51 1.21
CA THR A 238 -1.76 -11.24 0.46
C THR A 238 -1.34 -10.54 -0.83
N ARG A 239 -2.08 -9.51 -1.24
CA ARG A 239 -1.85 -8.82 -2.51
C ARG A 239 -0.41 -8.35 -2.68
N GLY A 240 0.22 -8.82 -3.76
CA GLY A 240 1.56 -8.42 -4.16
C GLY A 240 2.69 -9.06 -3.35
N LEU A 241 2.41 -9.89 -2.34
CA LEU A 241 3.45 -10.60 -1.59
C LEU A 241 4.26 -11.46 -2.58
N ARG A 242 5.57 -11.18 -2.65
CA ARG A 242 6.47 -11.81 -3.64
C ARG A 242 6.51 -13.32 -3.47
N LYS A 243 6.73 -14.00 -4.57
CA LYS A 243 7.06 -15.44 -4.53
C LYS A 243 8.25 -15.69 -3.60
N ASN A 244 8.15 -16.75 -2.78
CA ASN A 244 9.08 -17.08 -1.71
C ASN A 244 9.13 -16.03 -0.57
N GLY A 245 8.14 -15.15 -0.48
CA GLY A 245 8.01 -14.20 0.61
C GLY A 245 7.55 -14.84 1.91
N SER A 246 7.46 -14.03 2.96
CA SER A 246 7.04 -14.46 4.29
C SER A 246 5.77 -13.75 4.75
N PHE A 247 4.88 -14.48 5.41
CA PHE A 247 3.64 -13.97 5.99
C PHE A 247 3.59 -14.30 7.48
N LEU A 248 3.33 -13.30 8.32
CA LEU A 248 3.15 -13.47 9.78
C LEU A 248 1.70 -13.13 10.15
N LEU A 249 1.05 -14.03 10.85
CA LEU A 249 -0.31 -13.84 11.35
C LEU A 249 -0.36 -13.83 12.87
N ASN A 250 -0.98 -12.82 13.47
CA ASN A 250 -1.44 -12.88 14.87
C ASN A 250 -2.81 -13.54 14.93
N THR A 251 -2.89 -14.71 15.53
CA THR A 251 -4.12 -15.53 15.56
C THR A 251 -4.18 -16.42 16.79
N ILE A 252 -5.39 -16.73 17.20
CA ILE A 252 -5.67 -17.73 18.25
C ILE A 252 -5.67 -19.17 17.69
N TRP A 253 -5.78 -19.33 16.37
CA TRP A 253 -5.82 -20.64 15.71
C TRP A 253 -4.41 -21.25 15.63
N GLU A 254 -4.33 -22.53 15.82
CA GLU A 254 -3.07 -23.28 15.72
C GLU A 254 -3.18 -24.49 14.78
N GLY A 255 -2.07 -24.84 14.14
CA GLY A 255 -1.91 -26.05 13.34
C GLY A 255 -3.05 -26.31 12.34
N GLU A 256 -3.76 -27.43 12.51
CA GLU A 256 -4.86 -27.83 11.63
C GLU A 256 -6.07 -26.88 11.71
N GLU A 257 -6.34 -26.32 12.89
CA GLU A 257 -7.40 -25.33 13.06
C GLU A 257 -7.11 -24.07 12.25
N LEU A 258 -5.87 -23.59 12.27
CA LEU A 258 -5.44 -22.47 11.42
C LEU A 258 -5.64 -22.83 9.94
N ALA A 259 -5.14 -23.98 9.50
CA ALA A 259 -5.29 -24.43 8.12
C ALA A 259 -6.76 -24.54 7.69
N LYS A 260 -7.67 -24.96 8.58
CA LYS A 260 -9.10 -25.04 8.30
C LYS A 260 -9.76 -23.66 8.14
N ASN A 261 -9.40 -22.72 9.00
CA ASN A 261 -10.05 -21.40 9.07
C ASN A 261 -9.48 -20.35 8.11
N LEU A 262 -8.32 -20.59 7.48
CA LEU A 262 -7.82 -19.70 6.43
C LEU A 262 -8.76 -19.69 5.22
N PRO A 263 -9.09 -18.50 4.65
CA PRO A 263 -9.84 -18.40 3.40
C PRO A 263 -9.15 -19.13 2.25
N ASN A 264 -9.93 -19.75 1.35
CA ASN A 264 -9.37 -20.48 0.21
C ASN A 264 -8.48 -19.59 -0.67
N ARG A 265 -8.87 -18.34 -0.91
CA ARG A 265 -8.04 -17.38 -1.67
C ARG A 265 -6.66 -17.17 -1.04
N VAL A 266 -6.57 -17.14 0.29
CA VAL A 266 -5.31 -16.98 1.02
C VAL A 266 -4.46 -18.25 0.94
N LYS A 267 -5.07 -19.43 1.15
CA LYS A 267 -4.43 -20.74 1.00
C LYS A 267 -3.83 -20.92 -0.40
N LYS A 268 -4.66 -20.62 -1.42
CA LYS A 268 -4.29 -20.69 -2.84
C LYS A 268 -3.09 -19.79 -3.14
N TYR A 269 -3.12 -18.54 -2.64
CA TYR A 269 -2.02 -17.61 -2.80
C TYR A 269 -0.72 -18.13 -2.18
N PHE A 270 -0.79 -18.65 -0.95
CA PHE A 270 0.38 -19.20 -0.26
C PHE A 270 1.01 -20.36 -1.02
N ALA A 271 0.19 -21.30 -1.51
CA ALA A 271 0.69 -22.46 -2.24
C ALA A 271 1.24 -22.08 -3.62
N GLN A 272 0.57 -21.22 -4.37
CA GLN A 272 1.00 -20.81 -5.72
C GLN A 272 2.29 -19.99 -5.70
N ASN A 273 2.55 -19.23 -4.63
CA ASN A 273 3.70 -18.34 -4.51
C ASN A 273 4.78 -18.85 -3.56
N ASN A 274 4.67 -20.10 -3.07
CA ASN A 274 5.64 -20.71 -2.15
C ASN A 274 5.92 -19.81 -0.93
N ILE A 275 4.87 -19.33 -0.25
CA ILE A 275 4.98 -18.41 0.88
C ILE A 275 5.35 -19.16 2.15
N SER A 276 6.33 -18.64 2.90
CA SER A 276 6.63 -19.09 4.26
C SER A 276 5.64 -18.47 5.23
N VAL A 277 4.76 -19.29 5.81
CA VAL A 277 3.68 -18.80 6.69
C VAL A 277 4.04 -19.02 8.14
N TYR A 278 4.06 -17.95 8.92
CA TYR A 278 4.31 -17.95 10.36
C TYR A 278 3.07 -17.46 11.11
N TYR A 279 2.85 -17.96 12.32
CA TYR A 279 1.76 -17.51 13.17
C TYR A 279 2.17 -17.47 14.64
N ILE A 280 1.53 -16.61 15.41
CA ILE A 280 1.76 -16.43 16.84
C ILE A 280 0.48 -15.96 17.51
N ASN A 281 0.19 -16.45 18.72
CA ASN A 281 -0.88 -15.91 19.55
C ASN A 281 -0.33 -14.80 20.46
N ALA A 282 0.01 -13.66 19.86
CA ALA A 282 0.55 -12.52 20.58
C ALA A 282 -0.47 -11.93 21.59
N THR A 283 -1.76 -12.14 21.37
CA THR A 283 -2.82 -11.68 22.29
C THR A 283 -2.77 -12.45 23.59
N GLN A 284 -2.66 -13.77 23.55
CA GLN A 284 -2.50 -14.60 24.74
C GLN A 284 -1.21 -14.27 25.46
N ILE A 285 -0.10 -14.19 24.74
CA ILE A 285 1.22 -13.84 25.32
C ILE A 285 1.12 -12.49 26.06
N ALA A 286 0.51 -11.47 25.46
CA ALA A 286 0.36 -10.15 26.06
C ALA A 286 -0.47 -10.20 27.36
N GLN A 287 -1.53 -11.02 27.41
CA GLN A 287 -2.34 -11.25 28.62
C GLN A 287 -1.53 -11.93 29.73
N GLU A 288 -0.80 -12.99 29.40
CA GLU A 288 0.02 -13.75 30.35
C GLU A 288 1.12 -12.91 31.01
N ILE A 289 1.75 -12.02 30.27
CA ILE A 289 2.79 -11.11 30.80
C ILE A 289 2.23 -9.81 31.40
N GLY A 290 0.90 -9.64 31.41
CA GLY A 290 0.24 -8.50 32.02
C GLY A 290 0.31 -7.20 31.20
N LEU A 291 0.43 -7.29 29.88
CA LEU A 291 0.34 -6.15 28.93
C LEU A 291 -1.07 -5.95 28.36
N GLY A 292 -2.04 -6.78 28.73
CA GLY A 292 -3.42 -6.72 28.24
C GLY A 292 -3.48 -7.00 26.72
N ASN A 293 -4.00 -6.03 25.95
CA ASN A 293 -4.14 -6.19 24.50
C ASN A 293 -2.94 -5.62 23.70
N ARG A 294 -1.83 -5.31 24.34
CA ARG A 294 -0.66 -4.70 23.69
C ARG A 294 0.24 -5.75 23.07
N THR A 295 -0.01 -6.11 21.83
CA THR A 295 0.70 -7.14 21.08
C THR A 295 1.88 -6.62 20.24
N ASN A 296 1.95 -5.31 20.06
CA ASN A 296 2.86 -4.65 19.13
C ASN A 296 4.34 -4.97 19.34
N THR A 297 4.82 -5.01 20.59
CA THR A 297 6.23 -5.34 20.90
C THR A 297 6.56 -6.80 20.60
N ILE A 298 5.62 -7.73 20.88
CA ILE A 298 5.75 -9.15 20.56
C ILE A 298 5.88 -9.35 19.05
N LEU A 299 4.99 -8.74 18.29
CA LEU A 299 4.95 -8.86 16.83
C LEU A 299 6.14 -8.16 16.16
N GLN A 300 6.63 -7.05 16.73
CA GLN A 300 7.87 -6.40 16.29
C GLN A 300 9.08 -7.33 16.49
N SER A 301 9.17 -8.01 17.62
CA SER A 301 10.23 -8.97 17.87
C SER A 301 10.15 -10.16 16.91
N ALA A 302 8.94 -10.68 16.66
CA ALA A 302 8.73 -11.73 15.67
C ALA A 302 9.18 -11.31 14.26
N PHE A 303 8.87 -10.08 13.84
CA PHE A 303 9.32 -9.52 12.58
C PHE A 303 10.85 -9.58 12.43
N PHE A 304 11.60 -9.06 13.40
CA PHE A 304 13.06 -9.08 13.33
C PHE A 304 13.63 -10.50 13.30
N ARG A 305 13.04 -11.42 14.04
CA ARG A 305 13.49 -12.83 14.11
C ARG A 305 13.21 -13.62 12.83
N ILE A 306 12.06 -13.37 12.19
CA ILE A 306 11.68 -14.05 10.95
C ILE A 306 12.48 -13.49 9.76
N THR A 307 12.64 -12.17 9.69
CA THR A 307 13.23 -11.52 8.51
C THR A 307 14.73 -11.41 8.57
N ASN A 308 15.30 -11.39 9.77
CA ASN A 308 16.73 -11.17 10.00
C ASN A 308 17.31 -9.99 9.20
N VAL A 309 16.49 -8.94 9.05
CA VAL A 309 16.88 -7.71 8.30
C VAL A 309 18.07 -7.00 8.96
N ILE A 310 18.23 -7.20 10.26
CA ILE A 310 19.45 -6.99 11.05
C ILE A 310 19.67 -8.20 11.95
N PRO A 311 20.90 -8.45 12.46
CA PRO A 311 21.14 -9.56 13.38
C PRO A 311 20.16 -9.56 14.56
N VAL A 312 19.57 -10.71 14.87
CA VAL A 312 18.50 -10.83 15.86
C VAL A 312 18.93 -10.32 17.23
N GLU A 313 20.16 -10.64 17.67
CA GLU A 313 20.71 -10.19 18.93
C GLU A 313 20.78 -8.67 19.01
N GLN A 314 21.22 -8.04 17.93
CA GLN A 314 21.26 -6.57 17.82
C GLN A 314 19.85 -5.97 17.86
N ALA A 315 18.89 -6.56 17.14
CA ALA A 315 17.49 -6.10 17.16
C ALA A 315 16.91 -6.16 18.58
N VAL A 316 17.09 -7.30 19.28
CA VAL A 316 16.60 -7.50 20.65
C VAL A 316 17.23 -6.49 21.61
N GLU A 317 18.55 -6.27 21.54
CA GLU A 317 19.24 -5.29 22.35
C GLU A 317 18.68 -3.87 22.14
N GLN A 318 18.52 -3.46 20.88
CA GLN A 318 18.00 -2.13 20.55
C GLN A 318 16.54 -1.96 20.95
N MET A 319 15.71 -2.98 20.78
CA MET A 319 14.34 -2.96 21.27
C MET A 319 14.29 -2.77 22.80
N LYS A 320 15.12 -3.49 23.56
CA LYS A 320 15.20 -3.35 25.02
C LYS A 320 15.71 -1.96 25.45
N LYS A 321 16.70 -1.38 24.76
CA LYS A 321 17.14 0.00 25.01
C LYS A 321 16.02 1.01 24.75
N PHE A 322 15.25 0.84 23.67
CA PHE A 322 14.13 1.71 23.36
C PHE A 322 12.98 1.62 24.37
N ILE A 323 12.73 0.43 24.91
CA ILE A 323 11.75 0.19 25.99
C ILE A 323 12.13 1.00 27.23
N VAL A 324 13.39 0.98 27.64
CA VAL A 324 13.86 1.79 28.78
C VAL A 324 13.64 3.28 28.52
N LYS A 325 13.98 3.76 27.32
CA LYS A 325 13.77 5.17 26.94
C LYS A 325 12.29 5.58 26.98
N SER A 326 11.40 4.68 26.56
CA SER A 326 9.96 4.98 26.42
C SER A 326 9.18 4.76 27.72
N TYR A 327 9.56 3.77 28.50
CA TYR A 327 8.79 3.30 29.65
C TYR A 327 9.54 3.38 30.98
N GLY A 328 10.84 3.70 31.01
CA GLY A 328 11.64 3.74 32.24
C GLY A 328 11.03 4.61 33.34
N LYS A 329 10.42 5.75 32.96
CA LYS A 329 9.72 6.65 33.91
C LYS A 329 8.41 6.06 34.46
N LYS A 330 7.88 4.98 33.88
CA LYS A 330 6.61 4.33 34.31
C LYS A 330 6.83 3.22 35.30
N GLY A 331 8.06 2.92 35.65
CA GLY A 331 8.45 1.91 36.63
C GLY A 331 9.04 0.64 36.00
N GLU A 332 9.82 -0.07 36.81
CA GLU A 332 10.60 -1.24 36.41
C GLU A 332 9.69 -2.43 36.01
N ASP A 333 8.54 -2.59 36.65
CA ASP A 333 7.57 -3.62 36.31
C ASP A 333 7.11 -3.53 34.84
N ILE A 334 6.82 -2.31 34.36
CA ILE A 334 6.41 -2.10 32.97
C ILE A 334 7.55 -2.37 31.99
N VAL A 335 8.78 -2.01 32.36
CA VAL A 335 9.97 -2.30 31.55
C VAL A 335 10.16 -3.81 31.43
N ASN A 336 10.10 -4.54 32.55
CA ASN A 336 10.27 -6.01 32.58
C ASN A 336 9.19 -6.75 31.80
N LYS A 337 7.93 -6.32 31.86
CA LYS A 337 6.84 -6.86 31.03
C LYS A 337 7.12 -6.68 29.53
N ASN A 338 7.62 -5.51 29.14
CA ASN A 338 7.99 -5.28 27.74
C ASN A 338 9.26 -6.04 27.31
N TYR A 339 10.20 -6.30 28.22
CA TYR A 339 11.33 -7.21 27.95
C TYR A 339 10.84 -8.62 27.69
N ALA A 340 9.93 -9.14 28.52
CA ALA A 340 9.31 -10.43 28.31
C ALA A 340 8.58 -10.50 26.96
N ALA A 341 7.93 -9.40 26.53
CA ALA A 341 7.30 -9.33 25.20
C ALA A 341 8.31 -9.46 24.06
N VAL A 342 9.49 -8.83 24.17
CA VAL A 342 10.58 -8.98 23.19
C VAL A 342 11.09 -10.42 23.14
N ASP A 343 11.30 -11.02 24.29
CA ASP A 343 11.86 -12.38 24.37
C ASP A 343 10.85 -13.42 23.84
N ARG A 344 9.57 -13.30 24.23
CA ARG A 344 8.48 -14.18 23.79
C ARG A 344 8.02 -13.98 22.35
N GLY A 345 8.45 -12.90 21.68
CA GLY A 345 8.22 -12.73 20.24
C GLY A 345 8.90 -13.82 19.38
N GLY A 346 9.78 -14.63 19.96
CA GLY A 346 10.35 -15.83 19.33
C GLY A 346 9.46 -17.07 19.36
N GLU A 347 8.29 -17.04 20.03
CA GLU A 347 7.39 -18.19 20.16
C GLU A 347 6.48 -18.41 18.96
N TYR A 348 6.77 -17.75 17.83
CA TYR A 348 6.05 -18.01 16.57
C TYR A 348 6.28 -19.44 16.08
N LYS A 349 5.27 -19.97 15.41
CA LYS A 349 5.29 -21.28 14.76
C LYS A 349 5.20 -21.11 13.25
N GLN A 350 5.64 -22.11 12.49
CA GLN A 350 5.51 -22.14 11.03
C GLN A 350 4.39 -23.10 10.64
N LEU A 351 3.53 -22.65 9.75
CA LEU A 351 2.48 -23.48 9.15
C LEU A 351 3.03 -24.18 7.91
N THR A 352 2.84 -25.47 7.82
CA THR A 352 3.12 -26.21 6.57
C THR A 352 2.04 -25.88 5.55
N VAL A 353 2.46 -25.27 4.45
CA VAL A 353 1.55 -24.96 3.32
C VAL A 353 1.39 -26.23 2.48
N ASP A 354 0.16 -26.72 2.39
CA ASP A 354 -0.16 -27.89 1.54
C ASP A 354 -0.14 -27.48 0.07
N PRO A 355 0.68 -28.11 -0.79
CA PRO A 355 0.72 -27.83 -2.21
C PRO A 355 -0.65 -28.00 -2.91
N SER A 356 -1.51 -28.84 -2.41
CA SER A 356 -2.86 -29.05 -2.96
C SER A 356 -3.75 -27.81 -2.88
N TRP A 357 -3.44 -26.88 -1.98
CA TRP A 357 -4.15 -25.61 -1.86
C TRP A 357 -4.08 -24.74 -3.12
N ALA A 358 -3.07 -24.93 -3.96
CA ALA A 358 -2.93 -24.21 -5.22
C ALA A 358 -4.15 -24.36 -6.16
N ASN A 359 -4.88 -25.46 -6.01
CA ASN A 359 -6.02 -25.81 -6.87
C ASN A 359 -7.38 -25.65 -6.18
N LEU A 360 -7.43 -25.06 -4.98
CA LEU A 360 -8.70 -24.82 -4.29
C LEU A 360 -9.62 -23.92 -5.13
N ALA A 361 -10.91 -24.18 -5.08
CA ALA A 361 -11.91 -23.27 -5.60
C ALA A 361 -11.91 -21.98 -4.76
N ASP A 362 -12.24 -20.87 -5.39
CA ASP A 362 -12.39 -19.60 -4.67
C ASP A 362 -13.52 -19.69 -3.63
N ASP A 363 -13.39 -18.90 -2.58
CA ASP A 363 -14.43 -18.83 -1.56
C ASP A 363 -15.76 -18.37 -2.20
N ALA A 364 -16.86 -18.98 -1.76
CA ALA A 364 -18.17 -18.55 -2.21
C ALA A 364 -18.40 -17.09 -1.83
N LYS A 365 -18.80 -16.26 -2.80
CA LYS A 365 -19.19 -14.89 -2.48
C LYS A 365 -20.43 -14.93 -1.59
N ALA A 366 -20.37 -14.22 -0.48
CA ALA A 366 -21.53 -14.07 0.39
C ALA A 366 -22.69 -13.46 -0.40
N THR A 367 -23.79 -14.20 -0.54
CA THR A 367 -25.02 -13.68 -1.12
C THR A 367 -25.75 -12.87 -0.03
N ASN A 368 -26.14 -11.66 -0.37
CA ASN A 368 -26.95 -10.80 0.48
C ASN A 368 -27.95 -10.03 -0.38
N ASN A 369 -28.99 -9.49 0.27
CA ASN A 369 -30.03 -8.70 -0.38
C ASN A 369 -29.78 -7.20 -0.26
N ASP A 370 -28.53 -6.79 -0.02
CA ASP A 370 -28.20 -5.38 0.09
C ASP A 370 -28.26 -4.69 -1.29
N PRO A 371 -28.53 -3.40 -1.34
CA PRO A 371 -28.58 -2.66 -2.59
C PRO A 371 -27.33 -2.83 -3.45
N ALA A 372 -27.47 -2.81 -4.77
CA ALA A 372 -26.35 -2.94 -5.72
C ALA A 372 -25.23 -1.95 -5.42
N PHE A 373 -25.55 -0.67 -5.15
CA PHE A 373 -24.58 0.35 -4.79
C PHE A 373 -23.72 -0.03 -3.56
N ILE A 374 -24.32 -0.69 -2.56
CA ILE A 374 -23.56 -1.18 -1.39
C ILE A 374 -22.60 -2.28 -1.79
N ASN A 375 -23.05 -3.24 -2.59
CA ASN A 375 -22.23 -4.39 -2.99
C ASN A 375 -21.14 -4.02 -3.99
N GLU A 376 -21.44 -3.14 -4.93
CA GLU A 376 -20.59 -2.85 -6.09
C GLU A 376 -19.66 -1.66 -5.87
N VAL A 377 -20.01 -0.73 -4.97
CA VAL A 377 -19.22 0.49 -4.72
C VAL A 377 -18.74 0.57 -3.27
N VAL A 378 -19.68 0.55 -2.30
CA VAL A 378 -19.32 0.81 -0.88
C VAL A 378 -18.42 -0.28 -0.32
N ARG A 379 -18.74 -1.56 -0.56
CA ARG A 379 -17.92 -2.69 -0.07
C ARG A 379 -16.53 -2.74 -0.65
N PRO A 380 -16.31 -2.61 -1.97
CA PRO A 380 -14.95 -2.50 -2.52
C PRO A 380 -14.15 -1.35 -1.93
N ILE A 381 -14.76 -0.17 -1.76
CA ILE A 381 -14.09 0.98 -1.12
C ILE A 381 -13.68 0.63 0.33
N ASN A 382 -14.59 0.04 1.11
CA ASN A 382 -14.31 -0.36 2.49
C ASN A 382 -13.28 -1.51 2.56
N ALA A 383 -13.19 -2.35 1.54
CA ALA A 383 -12.17 -3.39 1.42
C ALA A 383 -10.79 -2.86 0.95
N GLN A 384 -10.63 -1.56 0.78
CA GLN A 384 -9.42 -0.90 0.24
C GLN A 384 -9.17 -1.23 -1.26
N ASP A 385 -10.23 -1.59 -1.98
CA ASP A 385 -10.22 -1.90 -3.40
C ASP A 385 -10.86 -0.81 -4.27
N GLY A 386 -11.11 0.37 -3.68
CA GLY A 386 -11.76 1.49 -4.38
C GLY A 386 -11.02 1.96 -5.63
N ASP A 387 -9.70 1.84 -5.66
CA ASP A 387 -8.87 2.21 -6.82
C ASP A 387 -9.05 1.27 -8.03
N LEU A 388 -9.61 0.08 -7.82
CA LEU A 388 -9.91 -0.88 -8.88
C LEU A 388 -11.29 -0.65 -9.51
N LEU A 389 -12.12 0.22 -8.93
CA LEU A 389 -13.44 0.51 -9.46
C LEU A 389 -13.33 1.26 -10.80
N PRO A 390 -14.14 0.87 -11.81
CA PRO A 390 -14.19 1.59 -13.06
C PRO A 390 -14.91 2.93 -12.90
N VAL A 391 -14.67 3.87 -13.81
CA VAL A 391 -15.30 5.19 -13.80
C VAL A 391 -16.83 5.08 -13.82
N SER A 392 -17.40 4.12 -14.56
CA SER A 392 -18.84 3.88 -14.63
C SER A 392 -19.48 3.50 -13.30
N ALA A 393 -18.72 2.97 -12.34
CA ALA A 393 -19.24 2.63 -11.00
C ALA A 393 -19.78 3.87 -10.24
N PHE A 394 -19.35 5.06 -10.62
CA PHE A 394 -19.76 6.34 -10.02
C PHE A 394 -20.88 7.05 -10.81
N LYS A 395 -21.53 6.35 -11.75
CA LYS A 395 -22.63 6.92 -12.51
C LYS A 395 -23.81 7.30 -11.61
N GLY A 396 -24.26 8.54 -11.74
CA GLY A 396 -25.35 9.11 -10.93
C GLY A 396 -24.90 9.77 -9.63
N ILE A 397 -23.59 9.75 -9.34
CA ILE A 397 -22.97 10.45 -8.21
C ILE A 397 -21.71 11.21 -8.64
N GLU A 398 -21.64 11.60 -9.89
CA GLU A 398 -20.49 12.30 -10.51
C GLU A 398 -20.25 13.67 -9.88
N ASP A 399 -21.28 14.27 -9.30
CA ASP A 399 -21.23 15.54 -8.57
C ASP A 399 -20.70 15.41 -7.12
N GLY A 400 -20.36 14.19 -6.67
CA GLY A 400 -19.88 13.91 -5.32
C GLY A 400 -21.01 13.70 -4.31
N THR A 401 -22.27 13.63 -4.71
CA THR A 401 -23.35 13.22 -3.83
C THR A 401 -23.17 11.76 -3.39
N TRP A 402 -23.69 11.44 -2.20
CA TRP A 402 -23.60 10.09 -1.65
C TRP A 402 -24.92 9.68 -1.01
N TYR A 403 -25.29 8.41 -1.17
CA TYR A 403 -26.53 7.90 -0.60
C TYR A 403 -26.50 7.93 0.94
N GLN A 404 -27.61 8.34 1.55
CA GLN A 404 -27.77 8.41 2.99
C GLN A 404 -27.84 7.00 3.62
N GLY A 405 -27.33 6.88 4.85
CA GLY A 405 -27.47 5.67 5.66
C GLY A 405 -26.61 4.49 5.24
N THR A 406 -25.54 4.69 4.45
CA THR A 406 -24.64 3.60 4.01
C THR A 406 -23.87 2.98 5.17
N SER A 407 -23.65 3.69 6.27
CA SER A 407 -22.95 3.22 7.47
C SER A 407 -23.60 2.00 8.14
N LYS A 408 -24.91 1.78 7.98
CA LYS A 408 -25.60 0.60 8.51
C LYS A 408 -25.12 -0.72 7.92
N TYR A 409 -24.50 -0.68 6.74
CA TYR A 409 -23.93 -1.84 6.06
C TYR A 409 -22.47 -2.10 6.42
N GLU A 410 -21.88 -1.19 7.19
CA GLU A 410 -20.48 -1.29 7.59
C GLU A 410 -20.37 -1.86 9.01
N LYS A 411 -20.02 -3.15 9.10
CA LYS A 411 -19.83 -3.84 10.38
C LYS A 411 -18.34 -4.17 10.53
N ARG A 412 -17.64 -3.40 11.34
CA ARG A 412 -16.17 -3.54 11.49
C ARG A 412 -15.75 -4.65 12.45
N GLY A 413 -16.62 -5.08 13.35
CA GLY A 413 -16.34 -6.16 14.29
C GLY A 413 -15.17 -5.86 15.25
N VAL A 414 -14.95 -4.60 15.64
CA VAL A 414 -13.80 -4.16 16.43
C VAL A 414 -13.95 -4.35 17.93
N ALA A 415 -15.16 -4.60 18.43
CA ALA A 415 -15.43 -4.81 19.85
C ALA A 415 -15.00 -6.21 20.28
N ALA A 416 -14.16 -6.30 21.33
CA ALA A 416 -13.81 -7.57 21.95
C ALA A 416 -14.97 -8.14 22.78
N PHE A 417 -15.78 -7.25 23.37
CA PHE A 417 -16.98 -7.57 24.14
C PHE A 417 -18.11 -6.64 23.71
N VAL A 418 -19.31 -7.20 23.60
CA VAL A 418 -20.54 -6.44 23.32
C VAL A 418 -21.54 -6.66 24.44
N PRO A 419 -22.34 -5.62 24.79
CA PRO A 419 -23.40 -5.81 25.77
C PRO A 419 -24.52 -6.68 25.17
N GLU A 420 -25.02 -7.62 25.96
CA GLU A 420 -26.21 -8.40 25.63
C GLU A 420 -27.39 -7.85 26.44
N TRP A 421 -28.46 -7.53 25.74
CA TRP A 421 -29.69 -7.04 26.38
C TRP A 421 -30.51 -8.23 26.93
N ASN A 422 -30.81 -8.21 28.24
CA ASN A 422 -31.62 -9.21 28.88
C ASN A 422 -33.08 -8.71 28.98
N ALA A 423 -33.94 -9.31 28.15
CA ALA A 423 -35.34 -8.93 28.07
C ALA A 423 -36.14 -9.17 29.37
N GLU A 424 -35.78 -10.24 30.12
CA GLU A 424 -36.47 -10.61 31.38
C GLU A 424 -36.25 -9.59 32.49
N ASN A 425 -35.07 -8.94 32.50
CA ASN A 425 -34.71 -7.95 33.47
C ASN A 425 -35.07 -6.51 33.03
N CYS A 426 -35.59 -6.35 31.81
CA CYS A 426 -35.89 -5.05 31.23
C CYS A 426 -37.24 -4.52 31.74
N ILE A 427 -37.24 -3.40 32.45
CA ILE A 427 -38.44 -2.69 32.91
C ILE A 427 -38.89 -1.58 31.96
N GLN A 428 -38.35 -1.48 30.76
CA GLN A 428 -38.67 -0.49 29.72
C GLN A 428 -38.52 0.98 30.16
N CYS A 429 -37.59 1.27 31.04
CA CYS A 429 -37.41 2.64 31.60
C CYS A 429 -36.62 3.59 30.68
N ASN A 430 -36.09 3.12 29.53
CA ASN A 430 -35.28 3.87 28.54
C ASN A 430 -33.99 4.51 29.09
N LYS A 431 -33.54 4.21 30.31
CA LYS A 431 -32.29 4.77 30.85
C LYS A 431 -31.09 4.47 30.00
N CYS A 432 -31.01 3.25 29.41
CA CYS A 432 -29.93 2.87 28.52
C CYS A 432 -29.86 3.77 27.28
N ALA A 433 -30.99 4.09 26.66
CA ALA A 433 -31.04 5.00 25.52
C ALA A 433 -30.65 6.44 25.91
N TYR A 434 -31.08 6.90 27.07
CA TYR A 434 -30.75 8.26 27.55
C TYR A 434 -29.27 8.45 27.87
N VAL A 435 -28.57 7.42 28.36
CA VAL A 435 -27.15 7.52 28.73
C VAL A 435 -26.22 7.14 27.59
N CYS A 436 -26.73 6.59 26.49
CA CYS A 436 -25.91 6.19 25.35
C CYS A 436 -25.37 7.43 24.62
N PRO A 437 -24.04 7.69 24.65
CA PRO A 437 -23.48 8.89 24.04
C PRO A 437 -23.49 8.86 22.50
N HIS A 438 -23.77 7.72 21.90
CA HIS A 438 -23.76 7.50 20.47
C HIS A 438 -25.13 7.19 19.86
N ALA A 439 -26.21 7.25 20.67
CA ALA A 439 -27.56 6.88 20.24
C ALA A 439 -27.63 5.49 19.56
N SER A 440 -26.86 4.53 20.07
CA SER A 440 -26.80 3.16 19.53
C SER A 440 -27.84 2.24 20.17
N ILE A 441 -28.51 2.70 21.25
CA ILE A 441 -29.52 1.99 22.00
C ILE A 441 -30.83 2.78 21.94
#